data_c7f8234eb5133aeffa77cd17f8922779
#
_entry.id   c7f8234eb5133aeffa77cd17f8922779
#
_cell.length_a   1.000
_cell.length_b   1.000
_cell.length_c   1.000
_cell.angle_alpha   90.00
_cell.angle_beta   90.00
_cell.angle_gamma   90.00
#
_symmetry.space_group_name_H-M   'P 1'
#
loop_
_entity.id
_entity.type
_entity.pdbx_description
1 polymer ?
#
loop_
_entity_poly.entity_id
_entity_poly.type
_entity_poly.pdbx_seq_one_letter_code
_entity_poly.pdbx_strand_id
1 'polypeptide(L)'
;MLLSARSCAERAHAGKSFMDADLKVKIIDSLDEVSITAWNRLAGDDPFLRHEFLSALHDTGCASAKTGWAPEFITLWEGCKLTAALPLYVKNHSHGEYVFDWAWADAYQRHGYPYYPKLLSAIPFSPVSGRRLLAETSGHRALLISAVLAMARDKNAKTGMSSFHCLFPLEQEAREMEKAGMKLRHGIQFHWKNRNREGCLYESFEMFLRDMSHDKRRKIRQERKRIHAEGIRFQWLSGHEVKSDHWRFFVDCYNKTYRDHYSTPYLNLEFFMRLGESLPENLLLILAMRGKKPVAAALNLRNSHTLYGRYWGASEFVSGLHFETCYYQGIEFCMANRMELFEGGAQGEHKLARGFLPVHTWSAHWLAHPEFSAAVGHYLKREADEIDHYFDELNENSPFRRGHEGQ
;
A
#
# COMPACT_ATOMS: atom_id res chain seq x y z
N MET A 1 11.28 -7.26 26.53
CA MET A 1 11.82 -6.21 27.38
C MET A 1 10.66 -5.28 27.76
N LEU A 2 10.24 -5.27 29.03
CA LEU A 2 9.12 -4.47 29.52
C LEU A 2 9.64 -3.05 29.82
N LEU A 3 9.31 -2.06 28.97
CA LEU A 3 9.48 -0.66 29.29
C LEU A 3 8.21 -0.17 30.01
N SER A 4 8.34 0.22 31.28
CA SER A 4 7.20 0.79 32.01
C SER A 4 6.95 2.21 31.49
N ALA A 5 5.71 2.51 31.11
CA ALA A 5 5.28 3.78 30.54
C ALA A 5 5.38 5.00 31.49
N ARG A 6 5.90 4.83 32.71
CA ARG A 6 5.93 5.88 33.72
C ARG A 6 6.90 7.04 33.47
N SER A 7 7.90 6.90 32.60
CA SER A 7 8.92 7.96 32.44
C SER A 7 8.57 9.03 31.38
N CYS A 8 7.54 8.84 30.55
CA CYS A 8 7.17 9.81 29.51
C CYS A 8 5.95 10.68 29.82
N ALA A 9 5.21 10.42 30.91
CA ALA A 9 3.93 11.07 31.20
C ALA A 9 4.03 12.30 32.13
N GLU A 10 5.18 12.62 32.72
CA GLU A 10 5.29 13.65 33.78
C GLU A 10 5.34 15.11 33.31
N ARG A 11 5.14 15.42 32.02
CA ARG A 11 5.17 16.83 31.54
C ARG A 11 3.98 17.26 30.70
N ALA A 12 2.78 16.79 30.97
CA ALA A 12 1.58 17.36 30.36
C ALA A 12 0.44 17.44 31.37
N HIS A 13 0.27 18.62 31.93
CA HIS A 13 -0.91 19.28 32.54
C HIS A 13 -2.01 18.42 33.19
N ALA A 14 -2.20 18.71 34.47
CA ALA A 14 -3.33 18.33 35.32
C ALA A 14 -4.71 18.60 34.66
N GLY A 15 -5.52 17.57 34.55
CA GLY A 15 -6.91 17.68 34.17
C GLY A 15 -7.61 16.34 34.01
N LYS A 16 -8.23 15.84 35.11
CA LYS A 16 -9.16 14.71 35.23
C LYS A 16 -8.57 13.30 35.26
N SER A 17 -8.63 12.75 36.47
CA SER A 17 -8.48 11.34 36.81
C SER A 17 -9.42 10.47 35.95
N PHE A 18 -8.85 9.83 34.93
CA PHE A 18 -9.37 8.56 34.41
C PHE A 18 -8.51 7.47 35.04
N MET A 19 -9.14 6.46 35.65
CA MET A 19 -8.46 5.33 36.30
C MET A 19 -7.40 4.76 35.33
N ASP A 20 -6.16 4.65 35.82
CA ASP A 20 -5.01 4.04 35.14
C ASP A 20 -5.37 2.58 34.78
N ALA A 21 -5.93 2.35 33.60
CA ALA A 21 -5.89 1.05 32.98
C ALA A 21 -4.39 0.68 32.82
N ASP A 22 -3.99 -0.52 33.28
CA ASP A 22 -2.61 -1.03 33.20
C ASP A 22 -2.17 -1.15 31.72
N LEU A 23 -1.81 0.01 31.12
CA LEU A 23 -1.42 0.13 29.73
C LEU A 23 0.01 -0.40 29.54
N LYS A 24 0.15 -1.44 28.73
CA LYS A 24 1.42 -2.10 28.43
C LYS A 24 1.78 -1.97 26.96
N VAL A 25 3.01 -1.56 26.69
CA VAL A 25 3.64 -1.62 25.36
C VAL A 25 4.43 -2.92 25.26
N LYS A 26 4.16 -3.71 24.23
CA LYS A 26 4.96 -4.90 23.89
C LYS A 26 5.51 -4.78 22.48
N ILE A 27 6.71 -5.31 22.27
CA ILE A 27 7.30 -5.53 20.95
C ILE A 27 7.23 -7.03 20.71
N ILE A 28 6.61 -7.42 19.59
CA ILE A 28 6.47 -8.81 19.17
C ILE A 28 7.14 -9.01 17.81
N ASP A 29 7.74 -10.14 17.58
CA ASP A 29 8.38 -10.50 16.31
C ASP A 29 7.60 -11.57 15.53
N SER A 30 6.54 -12.13 16.15
CA SER A 30 5.59 -13.04 15.52
C SER A 30 4.15 -12.62 15.79
N LEU A 31 3.30 -12.76 14.78
CA LEU A 31 1.84 -12.58 14.93
C LEU A 31 1.18 -13.73 15.69
N ASP A 32 1.86 -14.86 15.89
CA ASP A 32 1.38 -15.97 16.72
C ASP A 32 1.17 -15.55 18.20
N GLU A 33 1.82 -14.45 18.63
CA GLU A 33 1.63 -13.89 19.96
C GLU A 33 0.30 -13.15 20.17
N VAL A 34 -0.44 -12.94 19.07
CA VAL A 34 -1.71 -12.18 19.08
C VAL A 34 -2.81 -12.98 18.39
N SER A 35 -3.99 -13.08 19.03
CA SER A 35 -5.09 -13.76 18.39
C SER A 35 -5.56 -13.07 17.11
N ILE A 36 -5.88 -13.84 16.08
CA ILE A 36 -6.42 -13.37 14.79
C ILE A 36 -7.59 -12.41 14.99
N THR A 37 -8.52 -12.76 15.90
CA THR A 37 -9.70 -11.94 16.19
C THR A 37 -9.34 -10.59 16.78
N ALA A 38 -8.39 -10.54 17.75
CA ALA A 38 -7.98 -9.30 18.39
C ALA A 38 -7.26 -8.37 17.39
N TRP A 39 -6.37 -8.93 16.56
CA TRP A 39 -5.68 -8.19 15.52
C TRP A 39 -6.63 -7.67 14.45
N ASN A 40 -7.48 -8.55 13.90
CA ASN A 40 -8.39 -8.20 12.80
C ASN A 40 -9.47 -7.19 13.22
N ARG A 41 -9.83 -7.12 14.50
CA ARG A 41 -10.69 -6.05 15.02
C ARG A 41 -10.05 -4.66 14.85
N LEU A 42 -8.74 -4.55 14.99
CA LEU A 42 -7.99 -3.31 14.72
C LEU A 42 -7.73 -3.09 13.22
N ALA A 43 -7.41 -4.14 12.49
CA ALA A 43 -7.16 -4.07 11.04
C ALA A 43 -8.41 -3.68 10.26
N GLY A 44 -9.60 -4.08 10.74
CA GLY A 44 -10.87 -3.82 10.04
C GLY A 44 -10.98 -4.64 8.75
N ASP A 45 -11.48 -4.01 7.70
CA ASP A 45 -11.66 -4.62 6.38
C ASP A 45 -10.47 -4.43 5.40
N ASP A 46 -9.36 -3.82 5.86
CA ASP A 46 -8.16 -3.65 5.04
C ASP A 46 -7.45 -5.01 4.83
N PRO A 47 -7.45 -5.57 3.62
CA PRO A 47 -6.94 -6.91 3.38
C PRO A 47 -5.42 -7.02 3.61
N PHE A 48 -4.67 -5.94 3.49
CA PHE A 48 -3.21 -5.92 3.65
C PHE A 48 -2.77 -5.85 5.11
N LEU A 49 -3.66 -5.42 6.00
CA LEU A 49 -3.40 -5.31 7.43
C LEU A 49 -3.97 -6.48 8.23
N ARG A 50 -4.75 -7.35 7.59
CA ARG A 50 -5.27 -8.54 8.26
C ARG A 50 -4.13 -9.46 8.71
N HIS A 51 -4.37 -10.10 9.85
CA HIS A 51 -3.44 -11.08 10.43
C HIS A 51 -3.01 -12.12 9.40
N GLU A 52 -3.95 -12.64 8.64
CA GLU A 52 -3.74 -13.70 7.65
C GLU A 52 -2.79 -13.26 6.52
N PHE A 53 -2.91 -12.00 6.06
CA PHE A 53 -2.03 -11.45 5.01
C PHE A 53 -0.59 -11.29 5.52
N LEU A 54 -0.44 -10.68 6.69
CA LEU A 54 0.88 -10.43 7.27
C LEU A 54 1.55 -11.75 7.69
N SER A 55 0.82 -12.68 8.31
CA SER A 55 1.34 -14.01 8.65
C SER A 55 1.76 -14.78 7.40
N ALA A 56 0.96 -14.73 6.32
CA ALA A 56 1.35 -15.38 5.06
C ALA A 56 2.69 -14.86 4.53
N LEU A 57 2.97 -13.54 4.62
CA LEU A 57 4.26 -12.97 4.23
C LEU A 57 5.42 -13.48 5.08
N HIS A 58 5.21 -13.61 6.39
CA HIS A 58 6.27 -14.04 7.33
C HIS A 58 6.52 -15.54 7.23
N ASP A 59 5.49 -16.36 7.32
CA ASP A 59 5.57 -17.81 7.36
C ASP A 59 6.12 -18.41 6.07
N THR A 60 5.84 -17.78 4.92
CA THR A 60 6.41 -18.21 3.62
C THR A 60 7.78 -17.63 3.35
N GLY A 61 8.32 -16.86 4.30
CA GLY A 61 9.65 -16.26 4.22
C GLY A 61 9.75 -15.10 3.23
N CYS A 62 8.65 -14.64 2.63
CA CYS A 62 8.66 -13.49 1.72
C CYS A 62 9.11 -12.22 2.44
N ALA A 63 8.59 -11.95 3.64
CA ALA A 63 9.03 -10.87 4.52
C ALA A 63 9.63 -11.47 5.80
N SER A 64 10.94 -11.51 5.89
CA SER A 64 11.68 -12.13 6.99
C SER A 64 13.02 -11.42 7.21
N ALA A 65 13.71 -11.73 8.29
CA ALA A 65 15.06 -11.22 8.54
C ALA A 65 16.02 -11.55 7.37
N LYS A 66 15.87 -12.72 6.74
CA LYS A 66 16.70 -13.15 5.59
C LYS A 66 16.47 -12.29 4.34
N THR A 67 15.24 -11.80 4.16
CA THR A 67 14.88 -10.92 3.05
C THR A 67 14.95 -9.44 3.42
N GLY A 68 15.54 -9.12 4.57
CA GLY A 68 15.71 -7.76 5.08
C GLY A 68 14.41 -7.09 5.56
N TRP A 69 13.42 -7.88 5.96
CA TRP A 69 12.15 -7.44 6.55
C TRP A 69 11.94 -8.16 7.89
N ALA A 70 12.76 -7.86 8.91
CA ALA A 70 12.62 -8.49 10.22
C ALA A 70 11.47 -7.85 11.01
N PRO A 71 10.39 -8.58 11.35
CA PRO A 71 9.25 -8.00 12.05
C PRO A 71 9.63 -7.61 13.49
N GLU A 72 9.15 -6.45 13.94
CA GLU A 72 9.26 -5.94 15.31
C GLU A 72 8.01 -5.09 15.63
N PHE A 73 6.84 -5.70 15.65
CA PHE A 73 5.57 -4.99 15.79
C PHE A 73 5.40 -4.40 17.20
N ILE A 74 4.92 -3.17 17.27
CA ILE A 74 4.55 -2.54 18.53
C ILE A 74 3.09 -2.82 18.79
N THR A 75 2.74 -3.30 20.00
CA THR A 75 1.37 -3.55 20.42
C THR A 75 1.09 -2.86 21.76
N LEU A 76 -0.11 -2.27 21.89
CA LEU A 76 -0.60 -1.65 23.11
C LEU A 76 -1.72 -2.49 23.72
N TRP A 77 -1.62 -2.75 25.01
CA TRP A 77 -2.54 -3.60 25.76
C TRP A 77 -3.09 -2.87 26.98
N GLU A 78 -4.40 -2.93 27.15
CA GLU A 78 -5.09 -2.56 28.39
C GLU A 78 -5.52 -3.86 29.09
N GLY A 79 -4.80 -4.24 30.13
CA GLY A 79 -4.94 -5.58 30.71
C GLY A 79 -4.64 -6.66 29.67
N CYS A 80 -5.66 -7.46 29.29
CA CYS A 80 -5.57 -8.50 28.27
C CYS A 80 -6.11 -8.07 26.90
N LYS A 81 -6.60 -6.83 26.75
CA LYS A 81 -7.18 -6.35 25.51
C LYS A 81 -6.13 -5.66 24.65
N LEU A 82 -5.96 -6.10 23.42
CA LEU A 82 -5.18 -5.38 22.40
C LEU A 82 -5.94 -4.12 21.97
N THR A 83 -5.41 -2.92 22.22
CA THR A 83 -6.07 -1.64 21.92
C THR A 83 -5.43 -0.89 20.77
N ALA A 84 -4.14 -1.19 20.48
CA ALA A 84 -3.50 -0.67 19.28
C ALA A 84 -2.32 -1.56 18.82
N ALA A 85 -1.95 -1.44 17.55
CA ALA A 85 -0.80 -2.11 16.96
C ALA A 85 -0.18 -1.27 15.83
N LEU A 86 1.13 -1.40 15.65
CA LEU A 86 1.89 -0.83 14.54
C LEU A 86 2.72 -1.94 13.89
N PRO A 87 2.38 -2.39 12.68
CA PRO A 87 3.27 -3.22 11.89
C PRO A 87 4.59 -2.48 11.65
N LEU A 88 5.69 -3.07 12.09
CA LEU A 88 7.00 -2.45 12.06
C LEU A 88 8.07 -3.50 11.71
N TYR A 89 9.07 -3.09 10.94
CA TYR A 89 10.15 -3.94 10.48
C TYR A 89 11.50 -3.27 10.69
N VAL A 90 12.52 -4.06 11.06
CA VAL A 90 13.90 -3.67 10.91
C VAL A 90 14.36 -3.99 9.49
N LYS A 91 14.87 -2.97 8.80
CA LYS A 91 15.29 -3.05 7.41
C LYS A 91 16.80 -2.89 7.28
N ASN A 92 17.43 -3.73 6.47
CA ASN A 92 18.85 -3.63 6.12
C ASN A 92 19.10 -3.19 4.66
N HIS A 93 18.05 -2.87 3.92
CA HIS A 93 18.05 -2.30 2.57
C HIS A 93 16.67 -1.68 2.27
N SER A 94 16.53 -0.91 1.17
CA SER A 94 15.27 -0.25 0.79
C SER A 94 14.48 -0.96 -0.32
N HIS A 95 14.81 -2.22 -0.63
CA HIS A 95 14.05 -2.96 -1.64
C HIS A 95 12.63 -3.30 -1.15
N GLY A 96 11.64 -3.17 -2.06
CA GLY A 96 10.24 -3.54 -1.81
C GLY A 96 9.41 -2.49 -1.05
N GLU A 97 9.94 -1.26 -0.88
CA GLU A 97 9.29 -0.18 -0.11
C GLU A 97 8.44 0.77 -0.98
N TYR A 98 8.84 0.99 -2.24
CA TYR A 98 8.19 1.89 -3.20
C TYR A 98 8.17 3.40 -2.86
N VAL A 99 8.79 3.81 -1.75
CA VAL A 99 9.18 5.19 -1.47
C VAL A 99 10.70 5.23 -1.48
N PHE A 100 11.26 5.84 -2.52
CA PHE A 100 12.69 5.72 -2.80
C PHE A 100 13.50 6.70 -1.94
N ASP A 101 14.37 6.16 -1.10
CA ASP A 101 15.29 6.88 -0.22
C ASP A 101 16.77 6.61 -0.55
N TRP A 102 17.03 6.13 -1.77
CA TRP A 102 18.39 5.81 -2.24
C TRP A 102 19.35 6.98 -2.15
N ALA A 103 18.87 8.20 -2.48
CA ALA A 103 19.67 9.42 -2.38
C ALA A 103 20.07 9.72 -0.93
N TRP A 104 19.23 9.38 0.04
CA TRP A 104 19.54 9.54 1.48
C TRP A 104 20.59 8.52 1.91
N ALA A 105 20.41 7.25 1.53
CA ALA A 105 21.36 6.19 1.81
C ALA A 105 22.76 6.51 1.24
N ASP A 106 22.81 6.99 0.01
CA ASP A 106 24.03 7.41 -0.66
C ASP A 106 24.67 8.65 0.02
N ALA A 107 23.87 9.62 0.47
CA ALA A 107 24.38 10.76 1.22
C ALA A 107 25.00 10.32 2.57
N TYR A 108 24.36 9.42 3.32
CA TYR A 108 24.91 8.84 4.55
C TYR A 108 26.25 8.17 4.26
N GLN A 109 26.33 7.30 3.25
CA GLN A 109 27.53 6.56 2.87
C GLN A 109 28.67 7.51 2.49
N ARG A 110 28.42 8.56 1.68
CA ARG A 110 29.43 9.55 1.29
C ARG A 110 30.02 10.33 2.47
N HIS A 111 29.27 10.46 3.56
CA HIS A 111 29.74 11.12 4.79
C HIS A 111 30.25 10.12 5.85
N GLY A 112 30.40 8.84 5.50
CA GLY A 112 30.95 7.82 6.40
C GLY A 112 29.98 7.31 7.48
N TYR A 113 28.68 7.55 7.32
CA TYR A 113 27.65 7.07 8.25
C TYR A 113 26.88 5.88 7.67
N PRO A 114 26.52 4.87 8.49
CA PRO A 114 25.65 3.80 8.05
C PRO A 114 24.19 4.29 7.96
N TYR A 115 23.52 4.03 6.85
CA TYR A 115 22.07 4.28 6.69
C TYR A 115 21.24 3.11 7.20
N TYR A 116 21.74 1.91 7.12
CA TYR A 116 21.09 0.70 7.62
C TYR A 116 21.78 0.22 8.90
N PRO A 117 21.02 -0.38 9.85
CA PRO A 117 19.59 -0.67 9.80
C PRO A 117 18.72 0.56 10.01
N LYS A 118 17.46 0.48 9.52
CA LYS A 118 16.41 1.48 9.75
C LYS A 118 15.11 0.80 10.19
N LEU A 119 14.23 1.53 10.88
CA LEU A 119 12.86 1.09 11.18
C LEU A 119 11.90 1.49 10.08
N LEU A 120 10.96 0.60 9.75
CA LEU A 120 9.98 0.83 8.70
C LEU A 120 8.59 0.31 9.09
N SER A 121 7.59 1.18 9.06
CA SER A 121 6.18 0.80 9.05
C SER A 121 5.64 0.92 7.63
N ALA A 122 5.36 -0.21 7.00
CA ALA A 122 4.82 -0.33 5.65
C ALA A 122 4.17 -1.71 5.47
N ILE A 123 3.35 -1.85 4.45
CA ILE A 123 2.94 -3.18 3.98
C ILE A 123 4.06 -3.71 3.06
N PRO A 124 4.71 -4.84 3.39
CA PRO A 124 5.77 -5.36 2.55
C PRO A 124 5.33 -5.57 1.10
N PHE A 125 6.13 -5.09 0.16
CA PHE A 125 5.93 -5.22 -1.29
C PHE A 125 4.61 -4.66 -1.83
N SER A 126 3.93 -3.79 -1.05
CA SER A 126 2.58 -3.30 -1.36
C SER A 126 2.45 -1.80 -1.13
N PRO A 127 2.60 -0.96 -2.17
CA PRO A 127 2.46 0.50 -2.08
C PRO A 127 0.99 0.92 -2.07
N VAL A 128 0.25 0.49 -1.07
CA VAL A 128 -1.17 0.83 -0.88
C VAL A 128 -1.32 1.85 0.22
N SER A 129 -2.15 2.86 -0.01
CA SER A 129 -2.50 3.84 1.00
C SER A 129 -3.49 3.25 2.00
N GLY A 130 -3.27 3.48 3.28
CA GLY A 130 -4.15 2.95 4.32
C GLY A 130 -3.62 3.24 5.72
N ARG A 131 -4.34 2.77 6.72
CA ARG A 131 -3.91 2.92 8.12
C ARG A 131 -2.59 2.22 8.35
N ARG A 132 -1.72 2.83 9.17
CA ARG A 132 -0.51 2.20 9.70
C ARG A 132 -0.59 2.11 11.22
N LEU A 133 -1.27 3.07 11.84
CA LEU A 133 -1.52 3.13 13.26
C LEU A 133 -2.86 2.45 13.58
N LEU A 134 -2.83 1.11 13.70
CA LEU A 134 -4.03 0.34 14.05
C LEU A 134 -4.42 0.66 15.49
N ALA A 135 -5.45 1.43 15.71
CA ALA A 135 -5.81 1.92 17.05
C ALA A 135 -7.32 2.19 17.17
N GLU A 136 -7.85 1.93 18.37
CA GLU A 136 -9.26 2.19 18.70
C GLU A 136 -9.55 3.69 18.83
N THR A 137 -8.58 4.47 19.30
CA THR A 137 -8.74 5.90 19.57
C THR A 137 -7.56 6.74 19.08
N SER A 138 -7.75 8.05 18.93
CA SER A 138 -6.66 8.99 18.63
C SER A 138 -5.59 9.02 19.73
N GLY A 139 -5.99 8.82 21.00
CA GLY A 139 -5.05 8.69 22.13
C GLY A 139 -4.12 7.49 21.94
N HIS A 140 -4.65 6.35 21.54
CA HIS A 140 -3.84 5.15 21.26
C HIS A 140 -2.91 5.38 20.05
N ARG A 141 -3.31 6.11 19.01
CA ARG A 141 -2.40 6.49 17.91
C ARG A 141 -1.24 7.36 18.40
N ALA A 142 -1.53 8.36 19.21
CA ALA A 142 -0.50 9.22 19.80
C ALA A 142 0.51 8.42 20.64
N LEU A 143 0.04 7.43 21.41
CA LEU A 143 0.88 6.52 22.16
C LEU A 143 1.75 5.62 21.28
N LEU A 144 1.21 5.08 20.16
CA LEU A 144 2.00 4.32 19.18
C LEU A 144 3.11 5.18 18.57
N ILE A 145 2.80 6.42 18.16
CA ILE A 145 3.80 7.36 17.62
C ILE A 145 4.89 7.63 18.65
N SER A 146 4.50 7.91 19.90
CA SER A 146 5.46 8.14 20.98
C SER A 146 6.33 6.91 21.24
N ALA A 147 5.74 5.72 21.25
CA ALA A 147 6.43 4.46 21.48
C ALA A 147 7.46 4.13 20.38
N VAL A 148 7.07 4.28 19.10
CA VAL A 148 7.99 4.00 17.99
C VAL A 148 9.14 5.01 17.94
N LEU A 149 8.89 6.30 18.22
CA LEU A 149 9.95 7.32 18.27
C LEU A 149 10.89 7.10 19.46
N ALA A 150 10.37 6.68 20.61
CA ALA A 150 11.21 6.30 21.76
C ALA A 150 12.06 5.07 21.44
N MET A 151 11.47 4.04 20.82
CA MET A 151 12.18 2.84 20.36
C MET A 151 13.25 3.18 19.32
N ALA A 152 12.96 4.06 18.37
CA ALA A 152 13.93 4.48 17.35
C ALA A 152 15.14 5.20 17.95
N ARG A 153 14.92 6.08 18.95
CA ARG A 153 15.99 6.77 19.67
C ARG A 153 16.84 5.80 20.52
N ASP A 154 16.18 4.86 21.22
CA ASP A 154 16.89 3.84 22.03
C ASP A 154 17.72 2.92 21.13
N LYS A 155 17.17 2.43 20.02
CA LYS A 155 17.90 1.63 19.04
C LYS A 155 19.03 2.41 18.36
N ASN A 156 18.85 3.71 18.09
CA ASN A 156 19.94 4.53 17.57
C ASN A 156 21.12 4.55 18.54
N ALA A 157 20.87 4.79 19.82
CA ALA A 157 21.91 4.82 20.85
C ALA A 157 22.62 3.47 21.03
N LYS A 158 21.88 2.34 20.86
CA LYS A 158 22.41 0.98 21.14
C LYS A 158 22.99 0.28 19.91
N THR A 159 22.42 0.48 18.75
CA THR A 159 22.71 -0.32 17.53
C THR A 159 23.00 0.54 16.30
N GLY A 160 23.02 1.87 16.42
CA GLY A 160 23.24 2.77 15.29
C GLY A 160 22.04 2.85 14.31
N MET A 161 20.82 2.51 14.75
CA MET A 161 19.60 2.66 13.92
C MET A 161 19.51 4.08 13.37
N SER A 162 19.47 4.24 12.05
CA SER A 162 19.59 5.56 11.41
C SER A 162 18.30 6.37 11.42
N SER A 163 17.17 5.70 11.33
CA SER A 163 15.90 6.37 11.03
C SER A 163 14.68 5.48 11.32
N PHE A 164 13.51 6.12 11.34
CA PHE A 164 12.19 5.48 11.26
C PHE A 164 11.39 6.09 10.13
N HIS A 165 10.77 5.25 9.31
CA HIS A 165 9.91 5.65 8.19
C HIS A 165 8.55 4.99 8.32
N CYS A 166 7.47 5.74 8.03
CA CYS A 166 6.11 5.24 7.90
C CYS A 166 5.65 5.54 6.48
N LEU A 167 5.37 4.50 5.67
CA LEU A 167 5.08 4.64 4.25
C LEU A 167 3.60 4.41 3.96
N PHE A 168 3.03 5.28 3.12
CA PHE A 168 1.63 5.24 2.68
C PHE A 168 0.59 5.26 3.82
N PRO A 169 0.84 5.98 4.96
CA PRO A 169 -0.21 6.19 5.94
C PRO A 169 -1.35 7.04 5.35
N LEU A 170 -2.51 7.01 5.99
CA LEU A 170 -3.54 8.00 5.72
C LEU A 170 -3.03 9.41 6.03
N GLU A 171 -3.52 10.44 5.33
CA GLU A 171 -3.10 11.83 5.54
C GLU A 171 -3.24 12.24 7.01
N GLN A 172 -4.34 11.87 7.67
CA GLN A 172 -4.54 12.16 9.09
C GLN A 172 -3.40 11.60 9.95
N GLU A 173 -3.00 10.34 9.73
CA GLU A 173 -1.90 9.71 10.47
C GLU A 173 -0.55 10.39 10.16
N ALA A 174 -0.33 10.75 8.89
CA ALA A 174 0.86 11.50 8.47
C ALA A 174 0.95 12.84 9.22
N ARG A 175 -0.16 13.58 9.30
CA ARG A 175 -0.23 14.85 10.03
C ARG A 175 -0.05 14.68 11.55
N GLU A 176 -0.54 13.58 12.13
CA GLU A 176 -0.29 13.26 13.54
C GLU A 176 1.21 12.99 13.80
N MET A 177 1.89 12.29 12.88
CA MET A 177 3.34 12.05 12.94
C MET A 177 4.16 13.34 12.71
N GLU A 178 3.70 14.23 11.83
CA GLU A 178 4.32 15.56 11.63
C GLU A 178 4.31 16.38 12.92
N LYS A 179 3.17 16.41 13.61
CA LYS A 179 3.04 17.09 14.92
C LYS A 179 3.95 16.49 15.99
N ALA A 180 4.32 15.21 15.85
CA ALA A 180 5.28 14.53 16.70
C ALA A 180 6.76 14.79 16.29
N GLY A 181 6.99 15.63 15.27
CA GLY A 181 8.33 16.05 14.84
C GLY A 181 8.91 15.26 13.67
N MET A 182 8.13 14.39 13.03
CA MET A 182 8.54 13.70 11.80
C MET A 182 8.41 14.64 10.60
N LYS A 183 9.18 14.38 9.54
CA LYS A 183 9.11 15.13 8.28
C LYS A 183 8.19 14.42 7.32
N LEU A 184 7.30 15.15 6.66
CA LEU A 184 6.42 14.59 5.65
C LEU A 184 7.05 14.63 4.28
N ARG A 185 6.76 13.59 3.51
CA ARG A 185 6.96 13.49 2.07
C ARG A 185 5.65 13.06 1.45
N HIS A 186 5.26 13.66 0.36
CA HIS A 186 4.13 13.19 -0.43
C HIS A 186 4.58 12.84 -1.85
N GLY A 187 3.77 12.02 -2.49
CA GLY A 187 3.95 11.57 -3.86
C GLY A 187 2.60 11.43 -4.53
N ILE A 188 2.59 10.86 -5.73
CA ILE A 188 1.37 10.72 -6.52
C ILE A 188 1.15 9.26 -6.87
N GLN A 189 -0.10 8.81 -6.73
CA GLN A 189 -0.63 7.59 -7.33
C GLN A 189 -1.85 7.90 -8.19
N PHE A 190 -2.37 6.89 -8.89
CA PHE A 190 -3.50 7.06 -9.79
C PHE A 190 -4.62 6.12 -9.37
N HIS A 191 -5.77 6.70 -8.99
CA HIS A 191 -6.95 5.95 -8.57
C HIS A 191 -8.13 6.22 -9.50
N TRP A 192 -8.93 5.21 -9.77
CA TRP A 192 -10.19 5.35 -10.47
C TRP A 192 -11.34 5.35 -9.47
N LYS A 193 -12.21 6.36 -9.57
CA LYS A 193 -13.41 6.49 -8.73
C LYS A 193 -14.63 6.04 -9.52
N ASN A 194 -15.42 5.15 -8.94
CA ASN A 194 -16.69 4.70 -9.50
C ASN A 194 -17.79 5.74 -9.25
N ARG A 195 -17.58 6.96 -9.74
CA ARG A 195 -18.57 8.04 -9.60
C ARG A 195 -18.52 8.92 -10.84
N ASN A 196 -19.72 9.19 -11.40
CA ASN A 196 -19.91 10.16 -12.46
C ASN A 196 -19.85 11.60 -11.90
N ARG A 197 -20.01 12.59 -12.76
CA ARG A 197 -19.98 14.03 -12.37
C ARG A 197 -21.08 14.42 -11.40
N GLU A 198 -22.19 13.70 -11.38
CA GLU A 198 -23.33 13.91 -10.48
C GLU A 198 -23.14 13.20 -9.13
N GLY A 199 -21.99 12.50 -8.94
CA GLY A 199 -21.68 11.75 -7.73
C GLY A 199 -22.32 10.36 -7.65
N CYS A 200 -23.05 9.93 -8.69
CA CYS A 200 -23.66 8.61 -8.75
C CYS A 200 -22.66 7.55 -9.24
N LEU A 201 -22.82 6.31 -8.81
CA LEU A 201 -22.04 5.19 -9.34
C LEU A 201 -22.32 4.99 -10.83
N TYR A 202 -21.26 4.64 -11.59
CA TYR A 202 -21.44 4.20 -12.96
C TYR A 202 -22.17 2.85 -13.00
N GLU A 203 -23.25 2.77 -13.74
CA GLU A 203 -24.01 1.53 -13.92
C GLU A 203 -23.44 0.66 -15.06
N SER A 204 -22.64 1.24 -15.95
CA SER A 204 -22.03 0.53 -17.07
C SER A 204 -20.74 1.19 -17.55
N PHE A 205 -19.91 0.39 -18.20
CA PHE A 205 -18.67 0.89 -18.83
C PHE A 205 -18.95 1.95 -19.90
N GLU A 206 -20.09 1.87 -20.60
CA GLU A 206 -20.49 2.89 -21.58
C GLU A 206 -20.86 4.23 -20.91
N MET A 207 -21.47 4.23 -19.71
CA MET A 207 -21.69 5.46 -18.95
C MET A 207 -20.34 6.12 -18.59
N PHE A 208 -19.41 5.34 -18.07
CA PHE A 208 -18.06 5.83 -17.79
C PHE A 208 -17.39 6.43 -19.04
N LEU A 209 -17.47 5.73 -20.17
CA LEU A 209 -16.92 6.23 -21.44
C LEU A 209 -17.59 7.53 -21.91
N ARG A 210 -18.88 7.76 -21.64
CA ARG A 210 -19.56 9.00 -21.99
C ARG A 210 -18.98 10.22 -21.28
N ASP A 211 -18.48 10.05 -20.06
CA ASP A 211 -17.85 11.15 -19.29
C ASP A 211 -16.44 11.47 -19.79
N MET A 212 -15.82 10.56 -20.53
CA MET A 212 -14.49 10.79 -21.09
C MET A 212 -14.52 11.67 -22.34
N SER A 213 -13.42 12.34 -22.63
CA SER A 213 -13.21 13.07 -23.88
C SER A 213 -13.33 12.15 -25.10
N HIS A 214 -13.72 12.70 -26.25
CA HIS A 214 -13.97 11.91 -27.47
C HIS A 214 -12.79 11.03 -27.87
N ASP A 215 -11.56 11.57 -27.84
CA ASP A 215 -10.37 10.85 -28.27
C ASP A 215 -9.98 9.73 -27.32
N LYS A 216 -10.08 9.97 -26.00
CA LYS A 216 -9.80 8.94 -24.99
C LYS A 216 -10.83 7.81 -25.08
N ARG A 217 -12.10 8.12 -25.19
CA ARG A 217 -13.18 7.14 -25.39
C ARG A 217 -12.95 6.30 -26.65
N ARG A 218 -12.62 6.94 -27.78
CA ARG A 218 -12.34 6.25 -29.04
C ARG A 218 -11.16 5.29 -28.90
N LYS A 219 -10.08 5.75 -28.27
CA LYS A 219 -8.89 4.94 -28.03
C LYS A 219 -9.19 3.71 -27.17
N ILE A 220 -9.90 3.87 -26.06
CA ILE A 220 -10.28 2.75 -25.18
C ILE A 220 -11.11 1.72 -25.93
N ARG A 221 -12.13 2.15 -26.69
CA ARG A 221 -12.95 1.24 -27.50
C ARG A 221 -12.13 0.47 -28.54
N GLN A 222 -11.15 1.13 -29.17
CA GLN A 222 -10.24 0.47 -30.13
C GLN A 222 -9.33 -0.54 -29.43
N GLU A 223 -8.76 -0.21 -28.28
CA GLU A 223 -7.92 -1.13 -27.49
C GLU A 223 -8.73 -2.38 -27.13
N ARG A 224 -9.93 -2.24 -26.58
CA ARG A 224 -10.82 -3.36 -26.21
C ARG A 224 -11.24 -4.19 -27.42
N LYS A 225 -11.65 -3.53 -28.53
CA LYS A 225 -12.03 -4.23 -29.77
C LYS A 225 -10.90 -5.09 -30.32
N ARG A 226 -9.65 -4.60 -30.26
CA ARG A 226 -8.47 -5.36 -30.70
C ARG A 226 -8.30 -6.64 -29.88
N ILE A 227 -8.35 -6.56 -28.55
CA ILE A 227 -8.21 -7.72 -27.67
C ILE A 227 -9.30 -8.76 -27.93
N HIS A 228 -10.54 -8.33 -28.11
CA HIS A 228 -11.63 -9.26 -28.47
C HIS A 228 -11.46 -9.91 -29.84
N ALA A 229 -10.89 -9.19 -30.81
CA ALA A 229 -10.60 -9.72 -32.16
C ALA A 229 -9.49 -10.78 -32.13
N GLU A 230 -8.56 -10.70 -31.16
CA GLU A 230 -7.53 -11.75 -30.91
C GLU A 230 -8.12 -13.03 -30.28
N GLY A 231 -9.44 -13.11 -30.12
CA GLY A 231 -10.12 -14.28 -29.53
C GLY A 231 -9.94 -14.39 -28.00
N ILE A 232 -9.48 -13.31 -27.35
CA ILE A 232 -9.27 -13.31 -25.89
C ILE A 232 -10.59 -13.00 -25.17
N ARG A 233 -10.87 -13.77 -24.12
CA ARG A 233 -12.01 -13.59 -23.20
C ARG A 233 -11.48 -13.52 -21.80
N PHE A 234 -12.26 -12.95 -20.86
CA PHE A 234 -11.83 -12.76 -19.48
C PHE A 234 -12.70 -13.55 -18.53
N GLN A 235 -12.07 -14.08 -17.49
CA GLN A 235 -12.74 -14.74 -16.38
C GLN A 235 -12.34 -14.03 -15.09
N TRP A 236 -13.30 -13.73 -14.26
CA TRP A 236 -13.13 -13.23 -12.91
C TRP A 236 -13.30 -14.39 -11.95
N LEU A 237 -12.26 -14.69 -11.19
CA LEU A 237 -12.29 -15.74 -10.19
C LEU A 237 -12.13 -15.10 -8.81
N SER A 238 -13.10 -15.32 -7.93
CA SER A 238 -12.94 -15.08 -6.50
C SER A 238 -11.93 -16.08 -5.92
N GLY A 239 -11.39 -15.80 -4.71
CA GLY A 239 -10.42 -16.71 -4.11
C GLY A 239 -10.90 -18.14 -3.97
N HIS A 240 -12.19 -18.37 -3.70
CA HIS A 240 -12.78 -19.71 -3.63
C HIS A 240 -12.79 -20.47 -4.97
N GLU A 241 -12.77 -19.77 -6.08
CA GLU A 241 -12.78 -20.36 -7.43
C GLU A 241 -11.36 -20.58 -7.97
N VAL A 242 -10.36 -19.97 -7.34
CA VAL A 242 -8.95 -20.08 -7.77
C VAL A 242 -8.39 -21.44 -7.35
N LYS A 243 -8.05 -22.27 -8.34
CA LYS A 243 -7.44 -23.60 -8.14
C LYS A 243 -5.92 -23.52 -8.16
N SER A 244 -5.25 -24.59 -7.70
CA SER A 244 -3.78 -24.68 -7.69
C SER A 244 -3.15 -24.41 -9.06
N ASP A 245 -3.78 -24.89 -10.16
CA ASP A 245 -3.27 -24.63 -11.51
C ASP A 245 -3.36 -23.16 -11.93
N HIS A 246 -4.39 -22.44 -11.46
CA HIS A 246 -4.50 -21.00 -11.66
C HIS A 246 -3.38 -20.26 -10.94
N TRP A 247 -3.06 -20.65 -9.70
CA TRP A 247 -1.95 -20.06 -8.94
C TRP A 247 -0.59 -20.34 -9.59
N ARG A 248 -0.34 -21.58 -10.05
CA ARG A 248 0.89 -21.92 -10.78
C ARG A 248 1.05 -21.06 -12.03
N PHE A 249 0.00 -20.98 -12.85
CA PHE A 249 0.03 -20.15 -14.06
C PHE A 249 0.26 -18.67 -13.73
N PHE A 250 -0.42 -18.13 -12.72
CA PHE A 250 -0.25 -16.74 -12.30
C PHE A 250 1.20 -16.49 -11.85
N VAL A 251 1.77 -17.36 -11.02
CA VAL A 251 3.14 -17.22 -10.51
C VAL A 251 4.17 -17.34 -11.64
N ASP A 252 3.96 -18.21 -12.62
CA ASP A 252 4.84 -18.29 -13.80
C ASP A 252 4.85 -16.97 -14.58
N CYS A 253 3.68 -16.36 -14.77
CA CYS A 253 3.54 -15.06 -15.41
C CYS A 253 4.16 -13.93 -14.56
N TYR A 254 3.91 -13.93 -13.25
CA TYR A 254 4.48 -12.99 -12.28
C TYR A 254 6.02 -13.04 -12.31
N ASN A 255 6.60 -14.24 -12.19
CA ASN A 255 8.04 -14.44 -12.24
C ASN A 255 8.64 -14.02 -13.59
N LYS A 256 7.91 -14.28 -14.69
CA LYS A 256 8.34 -13.82 -16.02
C LYS A 256 8.41 -12.31 -16.10
N THR A 257 7.41 -11.59 -15.57
CA THR A 257 7.40 -10.12 -15.54
C THR A 257 8.64 -9.58 -14.82
N TYR A 258 9.01 -10.14 -13.67
CA TYR A 258 10.22 -9.72 -12.95
C TYR A 258 11.50 -10.02 -13.75
N ARG A 259 11.62 -11.20 -14.37
CA ARG A 259 12.77 -11.53 -15.22
C ARG A 259 12.90 -10.58 -16.41
N ASP A 260 11.78 -10.26 -17.08
CA ASP A 260 11.76 -9.34 -18.22
C ASP A 260 12.22 -7.93 -17.83
N HIS A 261 12.10 -7.56 -16.55
CA HIS A 261 12.57 -6.30 -15.98
C HIS A 261 13.90 -6.40 -15.21
N TYR A 262 14.66 -7.49 -15.38
CA TYR A 262 15.94 -7.73 -14.70
C TYR A 262 15.85 -7.60 -13.18
N SER A 263 14.74 -8.02 -12.59
CA SER A 263 14.46 -7.93 -11.17
C SER A 263 14.12 -9.31 -10.58
N THR A 264 14.13 -9.41 -9.26
CA THR A 264 13.82 -10.65 -8.53
C THR A 264 12.42 -10.53 -7.91
N PRO A 265 11.56 -11.58 -8.09
CA PRO A 265 10.25 -11.60 -7.47
C PRO A 265 10.37 -11.61 -5.93
N TYR A 266 9.55 -10.82 -5.26
CA TYR A 266 9.50 -10.76 -3.80
C TYR A 266 8.61 -11.85 -3.18
N LEU A 267 7.61 -12.32 -3.92
CA LEU A 267 6.59 -13.26 -3.44
C LEU A 267 6.72 -14.60 -4.14
N ASN A 268 6.43 -15.69 -3.41
CA ASN A 268 6.53 -17.05 -3.91
C ASN A 268 5.16 -17.72 -4.07
N LEU A 269 5.11 -18.90 -4.68
CA LEU A 269 3.87 -19.65 -4.90
C LEU A 269 3.16 -19.99 -3.60
N GLU A 270 3.90 -20.33 -2.55
CA GLU A 270 3.34 -20.71 -1.25
C GLU A 270 2.56 -19.54 -0.63
N PHE A 271 3.09 -18.31 -0.72
CA PHE A 271 2.39 -17.10 -0.29
C PHE A 271 1.03 -16.95 -0.99
N PHE A 272 1.00 -17.07 -2.32
CA PHE A 272 -0.25 -16.89 -3.07
C PHE A 272 -1.27 -18.00 -2.79
N MET A 273 -0.81 -19.24 -2.64
CA MET A 273 -1.69 -20.36 -2.26
C MET A 273 -2.26 -20.15 -0.87
N ARG A 274 -1.42 -19.81 0.12
CA ARG A 274 -1.85 -19.54 1.49
C ARG A 274 -2.83 -18.36 1.57
N LEU A 275 -2.57 -17.31 0.78
CA LEU A 275 -3.47 -16.17 0.69
C LEU A 275 -4.85 -16.57 0.13
N GLY A 276 -4.86 -17.44 -0.90
CA GLY A 276 -6.09 -18.01 -1.46
C GLY A 276 -6.91 -18.83 -0.47
N GLU A 277 -6.25 -19.52 0.45
CA GLU A 277 -6.88 -20.31 1.50
C GLU A 277 -7.39 -19.47 2.68
N SER A 278 -6.60 -18.45 3.09
CA SER A 278 -6.87 -17.69 4.32
C SER A 278 -7.71 -16.42 4.10
N LEU A 279 -7.67 -15.83 2.90
CA LEU A 279 -8.38 -14.59 2.55
C LEU A 279 -9.14 -14.68 1.22
N PRO A 280 -9.89 -15.76 0.94
CA PRO A 280 -10.52 -15.97 -0.37
C PRO A 280 -11.50 -14.86 -0.75
N GLU A 281 -12.23 -14.28 0.21
CA GLU A 281 -13.18 -13.18 -0.03
C GLU A 281 -12.50 -11.86 -0.47
N ASN A 282 -11.21 -11.72 -0.13
CA ASN A 282 -10.45 -10.52 -0.43
C ASN A 282 -9.69 -10.63 -1.75
N LEU A 283 -9.85 -11.70 -2.53
CA LEU A 283 -9.11 -11.92 -3.76
C LEU A 283 -9.99 -11.84 -5.00
N LEU A 284 -9.40 -11.28 -6.04
CA LEU A 284 -9.92 -11.33 -7.42
C LEU A 284 -8.75 -11.65 -8.35
N LEU A 285 -8.78 -12.83 -8.96
CA LEU A 285 -7.86 -13.20 -10.05
C LEU A 285 -8.59 -13.03 -11.39
N ILE A 286 -8.08 -12.15 -12.23
CA ILE A 286 -8.57 -11.93 -13.60
C ILE A 286 -7.69 -12.73 -14.54
N LEU A 287 -8.27 -13.71 -15.24
CA LEU A 287 -7.59 -14.51 -16.24
C LEU A 287 -8.00 -14.07 -17.66
N ALA A 288 -6.99 -13.79 -18.48
CA ALA A 288 -7.18 -13.62 -19.92
C ALA A 288 -7.03 -14.97 -20.61
N MET A 289 -8.07 -15.42 -21.31
CA MET A 289 -8.18 -16.76 -21.89
C MET A 289 -8.20 -16.70 -23.42
N ARG A 290 -7.36 -17.48 -24.10
CA ARG A 290 -7.48 -17.75 -25.54
C ARG A 290 -8.01 -19.18 -25.70
N GLY A 291 -9.31 -19.28 -25.99
CA GLY A 291 -10.03 -20.55 -25.94
C GLY A 291 -10.02 -21.11 -24.49
N LYS A 292 -9.41 -22.28 -24.30
CA LYS A 292 -9.27 -22.91 -22.97
C LYS A 292 -7.93 -22.62 -22.28
N LYS A 293 -7.01 -21.91 -22.94
CA LYS A 293 -5.66 -21.66 -22.45
C LYS A 293 -5.58 -20.28 -21.82
N PRO A 294 -5.14 -20.12 -20.55
CA PRO A 294 -4.82 -18.82 -19.98
C PRO A 294 -3.56 -18.27 -20.64
N VAL A 295 -3.55 -16.97 -20.96
CA VAL A 295 -2.44 -16.26 -21.60
C VAL A 295 -1.91 -15.10 -20.75
N ALA A 296 -2.71 -14.60 -19.82
CA ALA A 296 -2.28 -13.60 -18.86
C ALA A 296 -3.14 -13.66 -17.60
N ALA A 297 -2.63 -13.07 -16.51
CA ALA A 297 -3.35 -12.98 -15.26
C ALA A 297 -3.04 -11.66 -14.52
N ALA A 298 -4.05 -11.11 -13.85
CA ALA A 298 -3.90 -9.99 -12.92
C ALA A 298 -4.52 -10.37 -11.57
N LEU A 299 -3.73 -10.29 -10.52
CA LEU A 299 -4.19 -10.48 -9.15
C LEU A 299 -4.50 -9.13 -8.53
N ASN A 300 -5.70 -9.04 -7.98
CA ASN A 300 -6.16 -7.89 -7.21
C ASN A 300 -6.56 -8.36 -5.81
N LEU A 301 -6.39 -7.48 -4.83
CA LEU A 301 -7.03 -7.61 -3.53
C LEU A 301 -8.22 -6.66 -3.46
N ARG A 302 -9.15 -6.93 -2.54
CA ARG A 302 -10.33 -6.08 -2.35
C ARG A 302 -10.83 -6.10 -0.92
N ASN A 303 -11.50 -5.02 -0.55
CA ASN A 303 -12.43 -5.00 0.56
C ASN A 303 -13.86 -4.73 0.04
N SER A 304 -14.76 -4.28 0.91
CA SER A 304 -16.15 -3.95 0.54
C SER A 304 -16.28 -2.75 -0.42
N HIS A 305 -15.30 -1.84 -0.45
CA HIS A 305 -15.38 -0.56 -1.15
C HIS A 305 -14.30 -0.36 -2.21
N THR A 306 -13.12 -0.99 -2.05
CA THR A 306 -11.93 -0.72 -2.83
C THR A 306 -11.36 -1.98 -3.46
N LEU A 307 -11.05 -1.88 -4.76
CA LEU A 307 -10.23 -2.86 -5.49
C LEU A 307 -8.79 -2.34 -5.55
N TYR A 308 -7.83 -3.21 -5.26
CA TYR A 308 -6.40 -2.91 -5.29
C TYR A 308 -5.73 -3.75 -6.37
N GLY A 309 -5.39 -3.12 -7.51
CA GLY A 309 -4.60 -3.78 -8.55
C GLY A 309 -3.16 -4.00 -8.09
N ARG A 310 -2.71 -5.25 -8.05
CA ARG A 310 -1.41 -5.56 -7.44
C ARG A 310 -0.40 -6.16 -8.38
N TYR A 311 -0.66 -7.34 -8.89
CA TYR A 311 0.33 -8.09 -9.64
C TYR A 311 -0.23 -8.53 -10.97
N TRP A 312 0.62 -8.52 -11.99
CA TRP A 312 0.26 -8.86 -13.36
C TRP A 312 1.39 -9.63 -14.02
N GLY A 313 1.01 -10.49 -14.96
CA GLY A 313 1.95 -11.08 -15.88
C GLY A 313 1.24 -11.76 -17.05
N ALA A 314 2.02 -12.02 -18.11
CA ALA A 314 1.54 -12.67 -19.31
C ALA A 314 2.55 -13.70 -19.83
N SER A 315 2.05 -14.84 -20.29
CA SER A 315 2.87 -15.88 -20.91
C SER A 315 3.34 -15.50 -22.32
N GLU A 316 2.55 -14.64 -23.01
CA GLU A 316 2.82 -14.16 -24.36
C GLU A 316 2.53 -12.66 -24.48
N PHE A 317 3.17 -12.02 -25.46
CA PHE A 317 2.93 -10.61 -25.73
C PHE A 317 1.70 -10.43 -26.64
N VAL A 318 0.70 -9.67 -26.17
CA VAL A 318 -0.44 -9.20 -26.96
C VAL A 318 -0.60 -7.71 -26.71
N SER A 319 -0.59 -6.92 -27.77
CA SER A 319 -0.69 -5.45 -27.67
C SER A 319 -1.99 -5.00 -27.02
N GLY A 320 -1.91 -4.30 -25.90
CA GLY A 320 -3.06 -3.79 -25.14
C GLY A 320 -3.62 -4.76 -24.10
N LEU A 321 -3.12 -6.01 -24.03
CA LEU A 321 -3.61 -7.03 -23.08
C LEU A 321 -3.44 -6.59 -21.63
N HIS A 322 -2.32 -5.94 -21.30
CA HIS A 322 -2.10 -5.36 -19.98
C HIS A 322 -3.22 -4.39 -19.59
N PHE A 323 -3.57 -3.47 -20.48
CA PHE A 323 -4.60 -2.46 -20.18
C PHE A 323 -6.00 -3.07 -20.01
N GLU A 324 -6.34 -4.03 -20.84
CA GLU A 324 -7.61 -4.73 -20.70
C GLU A 324 -7.67 -5.51 -19.39
N THR A 325 -6.65 -6.33 -19.10
CA THR A 325 -6.66 -7.23 -17.95
C THR A 325 -6.53 -6.47 -16.63
N CYS A 326 -5.62 -5.47 -16.56
CA CYS A 326 -5.31 -4.78 -15.31
C CYS A 326 -6.23 -3.61 -15.02
N TYR A 327 -6.81 -2.95 -16.04
CA TYR A 327 -7.61 -1.74 -15.80
C TYR A 327 -9.06 -1.90 -16.22
N TYR A 328 -9.35 -2.24 -17.49
CA TYR A 328 -10.74 -2.24 -17.93
C TYR A 328 -11.56 -3.34 -17.28
N GLN A 329 -11.00 -4.52 -17.10
CA GLN A 329 -11.65 -5.61 -16.38
C GLN A 329 -11.84 -5.28 -14.89
N GLY A 330 -10.88 -4.63 -14.25
CA GLY A 330 -11.01 -4.15 -12.86
C GLY A 330 -12.09 -3.07 -12.71
N ILE A 331 -12.17 -2.12 -13.65
CA ILE A 331 -13.21 -1.09 -13.70
C ILE A 331 -14.61 -1.75 -13.85
N GLU A 332 -14.76 -2.68 -14.77
CA GLU A 332 -16.03 -3.42 -14.95
C GLU A 332 -16.40 -4.23 -13.69
N PHE A 333 -15.41 -4.85 -13.06
CA PHE A 333 -15.63 -5.55 -11.79
C PHE A 333 -16.11 -4.60 -10.68
N CYS A 334 -15.49 -3.42 -10.55
CA CYS A 334 -15.92 -2.42 -9.58
C CYS A 334 -17.37 -1.96 -9.82
N MET A 335 -17.75 -1.72 -11.08
CA MET A 335 -19.13 -1.36 -11.43
C MET A 335 -20.10 -2.48 -11.08
N ALA A 336 -19.79 -3.72 -11.47
CA ALA A 336 -20.65 -4.89 -11.24
C ALA A 336 -20.86 -5.17 -9.74
N ASN A 337 -19.86 -4.87 -8.90
CA ASN A 337 -19.90 -5.10 -7.45
C ASN A 337 -20.14 -3.81 -6.65
N ARG A 338 -20.49 -2.69 -7.30
CA ARG A 338 -20.77 -1.39 -6.68
C ARG A 338 -19.63 -0.89 -5.78
N MET A 339 -18.39 -1.24 -6.10
CA MET A 339 -17.21 -0.76 -5.41
C MET A 339 -16.93 0.70 -5.79
N GLU A 340 -16.44 1.50 -4.84
CA GLU A 340 -16.29 2.95 -5.01
C GLU A 340 -14.94 3.38 -5.58
N LEU A 341 -13.90 2.60 -5.31
CA LEU A 341 -12.52 2.96 -5.61
C LEU A 341 -11.76 1.80 -6.24
N PHE A 342 -10.88 2.14 -7.19
CA PHE A 342 -9.89 1.22 -7.72
C PHE A 342 -8.50 1.86 -7.67
N GLU A 343 -7.63 1.32 -6.82
CA GLU A 343 -6.21 1.70 -6.76
C GLU A 343 -5.42 0.94 -7.81
N GLY A 344 -4.94 1.64 -8.82
CA GLY A 344 -4.26 1.03 -9.96
C GLY A 344 -2.79 0.65 -9.73
N GLY A 345 -2.27 0.68 -8.48
CA GLY A 345 -0.86 0.43 -8.15
C GLY A 345 0.04 1.67 -8.31
N ALA A 346 1.35 1.53 -7.99
CA ALA A 346 2.25 2.64 -7.69
C ALA A 346 2.61 3.57 -8.84
N GLN A 347 2.73 3.11 -10.08
CA GLN A 347 3.32 3.90 -11.18
C GLN A 347 2.43 3.93 -12.43
N GLY A 348 2.66 4.92 -13.28
CA GLY A 348 2.22 4.95 -14.65
C GLY A 348 1.20 6.01 -15.02
N GLU A 349 1.66 7.12 -15.58
CA GLU A 349 0.84 8.19 -16.18
C GLU A 349 -0.14 7.67 -17.25
N HIS A 350 0.19 6.54 -17.90
CA HIS A 350 -0.71 5.89 -18.85
C HIS A 350 -2.07 5.54 -18.26
N LYS A 351 -2.19 5.45 -16.92
CA LYS A 351 -3.45 5.26 -16.19
C LYS A 351 -4.36 6.47 -16.31
N LEU A 352 -3.81 7.69 -16.34
CA LEU A 352 -4.58 8.93 -16.53
C LEU A 352 -5.45 8.84 -17.78
N ALA A 353 -4.88 8.40 -18.91
CA ALA A 353 -5.63 8.25 -20.16
C ALA A 353 -6.78 7.23 -20.08
N ARG A 354 -6.88 6.45 -18.99
CA ARG A 354 -7.89 5.41 -18.74
C ARG A 354 -8.83 5.76 -17.58
N GLY A 355 -8.79 7.03 -17.16
CA GLY A 355 -9.72 7.55 -16.16
C GLY A 355 -9.25 7.42 -14.70
N PHE A 356 -8.02 6.97 -14.46
CA PHE A 356 -7.43 7.02 -13.12
C PHE A 356 -6.86 8.42 -12.89
N LEU A 357 -7.37 9.10 -11.89
CA LEU A 357 -6.95 10.46 -11.55
C LEU A 357 -5.83 10.45 -10.50
N PRO A 358 -4.97 11.48 -10.49
CA PRO A 358 -3.92 11.58 -9.49
C PRO A 358 -4.51 11.76 -8.09
N VAL A 359 -3.84 11.13 -7.12
CA VAL A 359 -4.12 11.29 -5.68
C VAL A 359 -2.80 11.42 -4.94
N HIS A 360 -2.77 12.26 -3.90
CA HIS A 360 -1.60 12.34 -3.03
C HIS A 360 -1.44 11.08 -2.19
N THR A 361 -0.19 10.64 -2.04
CA THR A 361 0.22 9.63 -1.09
C THR A 361 1.20 10.23 -0.10
N TRP A 362 1.23 9.73 1.12
CA TRP A 362 2.01 10.29 2.19
C TRP A 362 3.06 9.32 2.71
N SER A 363 4.15 9.86 3.23
CA SER A 363 5.08 9.14 4.08
C SER A 363 5.63 10.08 5.14
N ALA A 364 6.01 9.51 6.29
CA ALA A 364 6.55 10.27 7.41
C ALA A 364 7.92 9.71 7.80
N HIS A 365 8.88 10.58 8.09
CA HIS A 365 10.29 10.24 8.24
C HIS A 365 10.89 10.90 9.48
N TRP A 366 11.50 10.10 10.34
CA TRP A 366 12.36 10.54 11.43
C TRP A 366 13.80 10.06 11.17
N LEU A 367 14.78 10.96 11.26
CA LEU A 367 16.20 10.66 11.10
C LEU A 367 16.92 11.00 12.39
N ALA A 368 17.77 10.10 12.83
CA ALA A 368 18.50 10.23 14.10
C ALA A 368 19.56 11.34 14.06
N HIS A 369 20.29 11.47 12.94
CA HIS A 369 21.36 12.46 12.80
C HIS A 369 20.77 13.86 12.50
N PRO A 370 21.01 14.87 13.37
CA PRO A 370 20.37 16.18 13.25
C PRO A 370 20.64 16.90 11.92
N GLU A 371 21.87 16.88 11.43
CA GLU A 371 22.26 17.55 10.18
C GLU A 371 21.60 16.91 8.97
N PHE A 372 21.59 15.56 8.89
CA PHE A 372 20.84 14.83 7.86
C PHE A 372 19.35 15.10 7.95
N SER A 373 18.79 15.13 9.16
CA SER A 373 17.39 15.48 9.39
C SER A 373 17.06 16.88 8.87
N ALA A 374 17.94 17.86 9.10
CA ALA A 374 17.76 19.21 8.58
C ALA A 374 17.87 19.26 7.03
N ALA A 375 18.90 18.62 6.46
CA ALA A 375 19.12 18.58 5.01
C ALA A 375 17.97 17.89 4.29
N VAL A 376 17.50 16.74 4.78
CA VAL A 376 16.32 16.04 4.25
C VAL A 376 15.08 16.92 4.37
N GLY A 377 14.88 17.64 5.48
CA GLY A 377 13.76 18.55 5.65
C GLY A 377 13.74 19.69 4.60
N HIS A 378 14.90 20.25 4.25
CA HIS A 378 15.00 21.26 3.19
C HIS A 378 14.75 20.66 1.79
N TYR A 379 15.26 19.45 1.56
CA TYR A 379 15.00 18.72 0.32
C TYR A 379 13.51 18.46 0.11
N LEU A 380 12.84 17.91 1.14
CA LEU A 380 11.42 17.54 1.09
C LEU A 380 10.49 18.74 0.86
N LYS A 381 10.84 19.93 1.36
CA LYS A 381 10.07 21.14 1.08
C LYS A 381 10.07 21.49 -0.40
N ARG A 382 11.24 21.43 -1.05
CA ARG A 382 11.35 21.70 -2.49
C ARG A 382 10.69 20.63 -3.34
N GLU A 383 10.88 19.35 -2.97
CA GLU A 383 10.22 18.23 -3.64
C GLU A 383 8.69 18.35 -3.53
N ALA A 384 8.15 18.83 -2.40
CA ALA A 384 6.74 19.06 -2.21
C ALA A 384 6.17 20.07 -3.22
N ASP A 385 6.83 21.21 -3.40
CA ASP A 385 6.39 22.23 -4.36
C ASP A 385 6.41 21.70 -5.81
N GLU A 386 7.40 20.86 -6.16
CA GLU A 386 7.48 20.20 -7.48
C GLU A 386 6.37 19.17 -7.68
N ILE A 387 6.07 18.39 -6.67
CA ILE A 387 4.99 17.37 -6.69
C ILE A 387 3.62 18.03 -6.78
N ASP A 388 3.39 19.12 -6.06
CA ASP A 388 2.12 19.84 -6.11
C ASP A 388 1.91 20.48 -7.51
N HIS A 389 2.95 21.08 -8.09
CA HIS A 389 2.87 21.59 -9.46
C HIS A 389 2.57 20.48 -10.48
N TYR A 390 3.26 19.34 -10.37
CA TYR A 390 3.01 18.19 -11.23
C TYR A 390 1.59 17.58 -11.03
N PHE A 391 1.09 17.58 -9.80
CA PHE A 391 -0.27 17.15 -9.49
C PHE A 391 -1.32 18.02 -10.20
N ASP A 392 -1.12 19.34 -10.19
CA ASP A 392 -1.99 20.30 -10.87
C ASP A 392 -1.93 20.11 -12.40
N GLU A 393 -0.75 19.93 -12.99
CA GLU A 393 -0.57 19.62 -14.42
C GLU A 393 -1.31 18.34 -14.82
N LEU A 394 -1.22 17.29 -14.01
CA LEU A 394 -1.96 16.03 -14.26
C LEU A 394 -3.48 16.23 -14.22
N ASN A 395 -3.99 17.05 -13.29
CA ASN A 395 -5.42 17.37 -13.21
C ASN A 395 -5.89 18.20 -14.41
N GLU A 396 -5.11 19.15 -14.89
CA GLU A 396 -5.41 19.91 -16.11
C GLU A 396 -5.51 19.01 -17.34
N ASN A 397 -4.71 17.94 -17.38
CA ASN A 397 -4.71 16.91 -18.42
C ASN A 397 -5.73 15.79 -18.19
N SER A 398 -6.73 16.01 -17.33
CA SER A 398 -7.79 15.05 -17.03
C SER A 398 -8.41 14.46 -18.32
N PRO A 399 -8.61 13.13 -18.38
CA PRO A 399 -9.19 12.46 -19.55
C PRO A 399 -10.68 12.70 -19.69
N PHE A 400 -11.33 13.25 -18.67
CA PHE A 400 -12.75 13.55 -18.65
C PHE A 400 -13.09 14.83 -19.42
N ARG A 401 -14.32 14.95 -19.88
CA ARG A 401 -14.79 16.19 -20.51
C ARG A 401 -14.70 17.34 -19.50
N ARG A 402 -14.21 18.50 -19.93
CA ARG A 402 -14.36 19.73 -19.15
C ARG A 402 -15.85 20.03 -19.03
N GLY A 403 -16.38 20.27 -17.82
CA GLY A 403 -17.72 20.76 -17.66
C GLY A 403 -17.84 22.07 -18.45
N HIS A 404 -18.92 22.30 -19.19
CA HIS A 404 -19.31 23.65 -19.52
C HIS A 404 -19.57 24.31 -18.17
N GLU A 405 -18.61 25.13 -17.71
CA GLU A 405 -18.94 26.17 -16.75
C GLU A 405 -19.98 27.03 -17.47
N GLY A 406 -21.21 26.93 -16.99
CA GLY A 406 -22.32 27.71 -17.55
C GLY A 406 -21.96 29.19 -17.46
N GLN A 407 -22.10 29.87 -18.60
CA GLN A 407 -22.17 31.31 -18.68
C GLN A 407 -23.28 31.86 -17.78
#